data_985b3a6638c5802b388502e9c614c0ab
#
_entry.id   985b3a6638c5802b388502e9c614c0ab
#
_cell.length_a   1.000
_cell.length_b   1.000
_cell.length_c   1.000
_cell.angle_alpha   90.00
_cell.angle_beta   90.00
_cell.angle_gamma   90.00
#
_symmetry.space_group_name_H-M   'P 1'
#
loop_
_entity.id
_entity.type
_entity.pdbx_description
1 polymer ?
#
loop_
_entity_poly.entity_id
_entity_poly.type
_entity_poly.pdbx_seq_one_letter_code
_entity_poly.pdbx_strand_id
1 'polypeptide(L)'
;LYTYWSDQKRESELSEHLQDLTFHVDKAAKNTMMNSPFPLVIVETDGNVVWKSNKFSQEFANIDIKNILNDLVKQIKLEIENNPENPQRDIQKEVEIGDKIYQILGKYTKSKEKYMLTLYFLDNTEHTQIEQDYQDSQICVGVIMVDNFEEVNQRIEDEDKPVLKAKIEKSIYDWAASFEGLVVKSERDTFVCIFEQRYLAELEEGKFRILDTIKELELSDKIQITLSIAVSNEGESNYEKYKSAQAGLDIA
;
A
#
# COMPACT_ATOMS: atom_id res chain seq x y z
N LEU A 1 52.32 -5.73 53.80
CA LEU A 1 52.93 -4.93 52.71
C LEU A 1 52.86 -5.66 51.37
N TYR A 2 53.18 -6.94 51.30
CA TYR A 2 53.20 -7.70 50.04
C TYR A 2 51.79 -7.87 49.43
N THR A 3 50.75 -8.07 50.22
CA THR A 3 49.34 -8.17 49.79
C THR A 3 48.81 -6.85 49.24
N TYR A 4 49.17 -5.73 49.86
CA TYR A 4 48.74 -4.39 49.39
C TYR A 4 49.33 -4.01 48.02
N TRP A 5 50.57 -4.38 47.75
CA TRP A 5 51.18 -4.18 46.42
C TRP A 5 50.61 -5.11 45.35
N SER A 6 50.25 -6.32 45.71
CA SER A 6 49.61 -7.29 44.81
C SER A 6 48.21 -6.83 44.42
N ASP A 7 47.43 -6.27 45.36
CA ASP A 7 46.08 -5.78 45.10
C ASP A 7 46.09 -4.50 44.24
N GLN A 8 46.97 -3.55 44.50
CA GLN A 8 47.17 -2.36 43.65
C GLN A 8 47.59 -2.73 42.23
N LYS A 9 48.45 -3.70 42.07
CA LYS A 9 48.87 -4.17 40.74
C LYS A 9 47.72 -4.83 39.97
N ARG A 10 46.90 -5.64 40.63
CA ARG A 10 45.69 -6.21 40.04
C ARG A 10 44.64 -5.18 39.66
N GLU A 11 44.41 -4.18 40.50
CA GLU A 11 43.48 -3.08 40.17
C GLU A 11 43.99 -2.25 38.99
N SER A 12 45.29 -2.01 38.88
CA SER A 12 45.89 -1.31 37.75
C SER A 12 45.77 -2.11 36.45
N GLU A 13 46.10 -3.39 36.50
CA GLU A 13 45.95 -4.31 35.33
C GLU A 13 44.49 -4.48 34.90
N LEU A 14 43.55 -4.55 35.86
CA LEU A 14 42.13 -4.61 35.57
C LEU A 14 41.60 -3.31 34.93
N SER A 15 42.04 -2.15 35.46
CA SER A 15 41.68 -0.84 34.93
C SER A 15 42.23 -0.63 33.52
N GLU A 16 43.45 -1.05 33.26
CA GLU A 16 44.04 -1.00 31.91
C GLU A 16 43.30 -1.91 30.93
N HIS A 17 42.96 -3.14 31.33
CA HIS A 17 42.15 -4.05 30.54
C HIS A 17 40.75 -3.49 30.25
N LEU A 18 40.09 -2.89 31.22
CA LEU A 18 38.78 -2.27 31.04
C LEU A 18 38.83 -1.07 30.07
N GLN A 19 39.87 -0.24 30.18
CA GLN A 19 40.07 0.89 29.25
C GLN A 19 40.33 0.42 27.83
N ASP A 20 41.15 -0.60 27.66
CA ASP A 20 41.47 -1.19 26.33
C ASP A 20 40.22 -1.81 25.71
N LEU A 21 39.45 -2.56 26.49
CA LEU A 21 38.21 -3.18 26.08
C LEU A 21 37.15 -2.12 25.68
N THR A 22 37.02 -1.06 26.46
CA THR A 22 36.15 0.08 26.16
C THR A 22 36.54 0.74 24.85
N PHE A 23 37.86 0.99 24.67
CA PHE A 23 38.40 1.60 23.45
C PHE A 23 38.11 0.73 22.21
N HIS A 24 38.31 -0.58 22.31
CA HIS A 24 38.03 -1.50 21.20
C HIS A 24 36.54 -1.60 20.87
N VAL A 25 35.67 -1.63 21.88
CA VAL A 25 34.22 -1.64 21.71
C VAL A 25 33.73 -0.34 21.05
N ASP A 26 34.22 0.82 21.55
CA ASP A 26 33.87 2.12 20.96
C ASP A 26 34.33 2.23 19.50
N LYS A 27 35.53 1.76 19.20
CA LYS A 27 36.07 1.76 17.84
C LYS A 27 35.26 0.83 16.90
N ALA A 28 34.92 -0.36 17.38
CA ALA A 28 34.11 -1.30 16.64
C ALA A 28 32.70 -0.75 16.40
N ALA A 29 32.06 -0.17 17.43
CA ALA A 29 30.74 0.44 17.32
C ALA A 29 30.72 1.60 16.30
N LYS A 30 31.72 2.51 16.40
CA LYS A 30 31.86 3.63 15.44
C LYS A 30 32.04 3.12 14.00
N ASN A 31 32.90 2.10 13.82
CA ASN A 31 33.15 1.55 12.50
C ASN A 31 31.88 0.86 11.92
N THR A 32 31.17 0.11 12.75
CA THR A 32 29.90 -0.54 12.36
C THR A 32 28.84 0.49 11.99
N MET A 33 28.68 1.54 12.76
CA MET A 33 27.74 2.62 12.46
C MET A 33 28.11 3.34 11.17
N MET A 34 29.41 3.72 11.01
CA MET A 34 29.88 4.42 9.82
C MET A 34 29.66 3.63 8.53
N ASN A 35 29.86 2.31 8.60
CA ASN A 35 29.70 1.39 7.50
C ASN A 35 28.38 0.58 7.57
N SER A 36 27.36 1.18 8.20
CA SER A 36 26.02 0.59 8.24
C SER A 36 25.58 0.20 6.82
N PRO A 37 25.01 -1.02 6.62
CA PRO A 37 24.48 -1.45 5.33
C PRO A 37 23.26 -0.63 4.91
N PHE A 38 22.60 0.04 5.85
CA PHE A 38 21.48 0.94 5.61
C PHE A 38 21.89 2.39 5.79
N PRO A 39 21.31 3.33 5.03
CA PRO A 39 21.43 4.75 5.30
C PRO A 39 20.96 5.05 6.72
N LEU A 40 21.84 5.65 7.52
CA LEU A 40 21.62 5.96 8.94
C LEU A 40 21.96 7.42 9.20
N VAL A 41 21.06 8.13 9.88
CA VAL A 41 21.27 9.51 10.31
C VAL A 41 20.83 9.70 11.76
N ILE A 42 21.56 10.55 12.50
CA ILE A 42 21.19 10.99 13.83
C ILE A 42 20.92 12.48 13.75
N VAL A 43 19.72 12.88 14.18
CA VAL A 43 19.26 14.27 14.17
C VAL A 43 18.83 14.72 15.57
N GLU A 44 18.99 16.00 15.87
CA GLU A 44 18.41 16.65 17.04
C GLU A 44 16.92 16.97 16.78
N THR A 45 16.20 17.30 17.86
CA THR A 45 14.76 17.64 17.77
C THR A 45 14.47 18.98 17.08
N ASP A 46 15.50 19.74 16.72
CA ASP A 46 15.42 20.93 15.88
C ASP A 46 15.66 20.65 14.39
N GLY A 47 15.90 19.38 14.03
CA GLY A 47 16.17 18.94 12.66
C GLY A 47 17.64 18.99 12.26
N ASN A 48 18.56 19.43 13.14
CA ASN A 48 19.98 19.46 12.82
C ASN A 48 20.57 18.06 12.77
N VAL A 49 21.29 17.75 11.68
CA VAL A 49 22.01 16.49 11.51
C VAL A 49 23.26 16.49 12.38
N VAL A 50 23.29 15.62 13.38
CA VAL A 50 24.44 15.42 14.27
C VAL A 50 25.44 14.48 13.63
N TRP A 51 24.97 13.43 12.99
CA TRP A 51 25.82 12.42 12.42
C TRP A 51 25.08 11.63 11.30
N LYS A 52 25.85 11.12 10.32
CA LYS A 52 25.33 10.31 9.23
C LYS A 52 26.33 9.25 8.78
N SER A 53 25.84 8.09 8.36
CA SER A 53 26.67 7.02 7.81
C SER A 53 27.16 7.33 6.40
N ASN A 54 28.17 6.57 5.96
CA ASN A 54 28.68 6.66 4.59
C ASN A 54 27.57 6.34 3.57
N LYS A 55 26.75 5.33 3.85
CA LYS A 55 25.64 4.92 2.99
C LYS A 55 24.60 6.05 2.85
N PHE A 56 24.25 6.71 3.97
CA PHE A 56 23.35 7.87 3.94
C PHE A 56 23.89 8.99 3.06
N SER A 57 25.18 9.29 3.20
CA SER A 57 25.83 10.36 2.43
C SER A 57 25.89 10.07 0.93
N GLN A 58 26.03 8.80 0.56
CA GLN A 58 26.04 8.36 -0.84
C GLN A 58 24.64 8.35 -1.45
N GLU A 59 23.67 7.75 -0.75
CA GLU A 59 22.29 7.57 -1.23
C GLU A 59 21.58 8.91 -1.45
N PHE A 60 21.77 9.85 -0.50
CA PHE A 60 21.09 11.15 -0.51
C PHE A 60 22.01 12.33 -0.91
N ALA A 61 23.09 12.06 -1.66
CA ALA A 61 24.06 13.09 -2.06
C ALA A 61 23.44 14.23 -2.89
N ASN A 62 22.49 13.89 -3.75
CA ASN A 62 21.87 14.82 -4.71
C ASN A 62 20.41 15.17 -4.34
N ILE A 63 19.96 14.82 -3.14
CA ILE A 63 18.57 15.01 -2.69
C ILE A 63 18.57 16.01 -1.53
N ASP A 64 17.69 17.02 -1.61
CA ASP A 64 17.44 17.91 -0.45
C ASP A 64 16.58 17.21 0.60
N ILE A 65 17.25 16.31 1.34
CA ILE A 65 16.60 15.53 2.41
C ILE A 65 16.29 16.37 3.66
N LYS A 66 16.79 17.61 3.74
CA LYS A 66 16.63 18.44 4.93
C LYS A 66 15.16 18.73 5.25
N ASN A 67 14.37 19.01 4.24
CA ASN A 67 12.95 19.28 4.43
C ASN A 67 12.21 18.04 4.93
N ILE A 68 12.51 16.88 4.35
CA ILE A 68 11.95 15.59 4.77
C ILE A 68 12.31 15.27 6.23
N LEU A 69 13.57 15.46 6.62
CA LEU A 69 14.01 15.28 8.01
C LEU A 69 13.29 16.24 8.96
N ASN A 70 13.14 17.51 8.59
CA ASN A 70 12.45 18.50 9.40
C ASN A 70 10.99 18.13 9.62
N ASP A 71 10.30 17.66 8.57
CA ASP A 71 8.89 17.27 8.67
C ASP A 71 8.72 15.99 9.50
N LEU A 72 9.61 15.01 9.34
CA LEU A 72 9.66 13.83 10.18
C LEU A 72 9.87 14.20 11.66
N VAL A 73 10.85 15.05 11.95
CA VAL A 73 11.14 15.50 13.32
C VAL A 73 9.95 16.21 13.94
N LYS A 74 9.26 17.08 13.19
CA LYS A 74 8.03 17.76 13.66
C LYS A 74 6.92 16.79 13.99
N GLN A 75 6.64 15.83 13.11
CA GLN A 75 5.60 14.82 13.32
C GLN A 75 5.90 13.97 14.55
N ILE A 76 7.16 13.50 14.69
CA ILE A 76 7.60 12.72 15.84
C ILE A 76 7.48 13.51 17.13
N LYS A 77 7.84 14.79 17.11
CA LYS A 77 7.73 15.67 18.27
C LYS A 77 6.29 15.83 18.73
N LEU A 78 5.36 16.03 17.80
CA LEU A 78 3.91 16.09 18.09
C LEU A 78 3.39 14.78 18.68
N GLU A 79 3.84 13.63 18.17
CA GLU A 79 3.46 12.32 18.69
C GLU A 79 3.95 12.11 20.15
N ILE A 80 5.15 12.62 20.47
CA ILE A 80 5.73 12.54 21.82
C ILE A 80 5.00 13.48 22.78
N GLU A 81 4.72 14.70 22.36
CA GLU A 81 4.00 15.69 23.17
C GLU A 81 2.57 15.20 23.50
N ASN A 82 1.91 14.54 22.56
CA ASN A 82 0.58 13.96 22.76
C ASN A 82 0.53 12.71 23.63
N ASN A 83 1.71 12.09 23.90
CA ASN A 83 1.76 10.86 24.69
C ASN A 83 3.05 10.79 25.53
N PRO A 84 3.16 11.60 26.59
CA PRO A 84 4.37 11.76 27.39
C PRO A 84 4.74 10.53 28.24
N GLU A 85 3.82 9.58 28.41
CA GLU A 85 4.05 8.39 29.26
C GLU A 85 4.97 7.34 28.63
N ASN A 86 5.22 7.41 27.31
CA ASN A 86 6.10 6.48 26.62
C ASN A 86 7.15 7.20 25.76
N PRO A 87 8.25 7.71 26.34
CA PRO A 87 9.28 8.46 25.63
C PRO A 87 10.22 7.59 24.76
N GLN A 88 10.12 6.28 24.83
CA GLN A 88 10.90 5.34 24.00
C GLN A 88 10.00 4.71 22.94
N ARG A 89 9.72 5.44 21.89
CA ARG A 89 8.94 4.89 20.78
C ARG A 89 9.84 4.50 19.62
N ASP A 90 9.55 3.32 19.11
CA ASP A 90 9.99 2.94 17.80
C ASP A 90 9.19 3.76 16.76
N ILE A 91 9.91 4.43 15.88
CA ILE A 91 9.35 5.23 14.80
C ILE A 91 9.32 4.34 13.59
N GLN A 92 8.14 4.23 12.97
CA GLN A 92 7.98 3.52 11.72
C GLN A 92 7.13 4.40 10.79
N LYS A 93 7.73 4.84 9.69
CA LYS A 93 7.05 5.66 8.67
C LYS A 93 7.51 5.26 7.30
N GLU A 94 6.60 5.34 6.35
CA GLU A 94 6.91 5.22 4.92
C GLU A 94 6.96 6.61 4.31
N VAL A 95 7.99 6.87 3.52
CA VAL A 95 8.23 8.17 2.89
C VAL A 95 8.77 7.95 1.48
N GLU A 96 8.17 8.65 0.53
CA GLU A 96 8.65 8.70 -0.84
C GLU A 96 9.76 9.75 -0.96
N ILE A 97 10.93 9.34 -1.48
CA ILE A 97 12.10 10.20 -1.66
C ILE A 97 12.62 9.98 -3.08
N GLY A 98 12.35 10.93 -3.97
CA GLY A 98 12.67 10.81 -5.40
C GLY A 98 11.78 9.76 -6.07
N ASP A 99 12.39 8.74 -6.63
CA ASP A 99 11.75 7.60 -7.29
C ASP A 99 11.67 6.36 -6.39
N LYS A 100 12.02 6.48 -5.11
CA LYS A 100 12.09 5.39 -4.17
C LYS A 100 11.17 5.59 -2.97
N ILE A 101 10.69 4.46 -2.45
CA ILE A 101 9.89 4.39 -1.23
C ILE A 101 10.78 3.85 -0.11
N TYR A 102 10.96 4.65 0.94
CA TYR A 102 11.76 4.25 2.09
C TYR A 102 10.88 3.99 3.31
N GLN A 103 11.06 2.82 3.92
CA GLN A 103 10.59 2.58 5.26
C GLN A 103 11.60 3.17 6.24
N ILE A 104 11.18 4.17 7.00
CA ILE A 104 12.02 4.80 8.02
C ILE A 104 11.73 4.14 9.36
N LEU A 105 12.76 3.50 9.91
CA LEU A 105 12.75 2.98 11.25
C LEU A 105 13.59 3.90 12.13
N GLY A 106 13.11 4.22 13.31
CA GLY A 106 13.84 5.14 14.15
C GLY A 106 13.65 4.89 15.63
N LYS A 107 14.57 5.46 16.41
CA LYS A 107 14.52 5.45 17.86
C LYS A 107 14.79 6.83 18.43
N TYR A 108 13.91 7.22 19.33
CA TYR A 108 14.04 8.46 20.07
C TYR A 108 14.78 8.17 21.38
N THR A 109 15.87 8.86 21.61
CA THR A 109 16.75 8.64 22.76
C THR A 109 17.05 9.96 23.46
N LYS A 110 16.98 9.98 24.79
CA LYS A 110 17.43 11.12 25.61
C LYS A 110 18.90 10.94 25.96
N SER A 111 19.74 11.85 25.52
CA SER A 111 21.15 11.89 25.90
C SER A 111 21.42 13.17 26.68
N LYS A 112 21.68 13.02 27.98
CA LYS A 112 21.83 14.13 28.94
C LYS A 112 20.55 15.00 28.96
N GLU A 113 20.64 16.25 28.47
CA GLU A 113 19.50 17.18 28.39
C GLU A 113 18.90 17.30 26.98
N LYS A 114 19.51 16.63 26.00
CA LYS A 114 19.07 16.68 24.61
C LYS A 114 18.43 15.38 24.16
N TYR A 115 17.41 15.50 23.32
CA TYR A 115 16.81 14.37 22.67
C TYR A 115 17.38 14.23 21.26
N MET A 116 17.66 12.99 20.88
CA MET A 116 18.16 12.63 19.56
C MET A 116 17.30 11.56 18.93
N LEU A 117 17.16 11.65 17.63
CA LEU A 117 16.47 10.70 16.77
C LEU A 117 17.50 9.96 15.92
N THR A 118 17.56 8.66 16.07
CA THR A 118 18.34 7.79 15.19
C THR A 118 17.39 7.20 14.16
N LEU A 119 17.62 7.47 12.87
CA LEU A 119 16.75 7.08 11.78
C LEU A 119 17.50 6.17 10.80
N TYR A 120 16.92 5.03 10.49
CA TYR A 120 17.36 4.08 9.47
C TYR A 120 16.41 4.17 8.28
N PHE A 121 16.96 4.21 7.09
CA PHE A 121 16.19 4.24 5.84
C PHE A 121 16.36 2.88 5.15
N LEU A 122 15.28 2.14 5.04
CA LEU A 122 15.24 0.88 4.31
C LEU A 122 14.54 1.13 2.98
N ASP A 123 15.23 0.88 1.89
CA ASP A 123 14.62 0.92 0.55
C ASP A 123 13.57 -0.20 0.47
N ASN A 124 12.31 0.20 0.43
CA ASN A 124 11.13 -0.68 0.40
C ASN A 124 10.42 -0.64 -0.95
N THR A 125 11.02 0.00 -1.94
CA THR A 125 10.41 0.26 -3.24
C THR A 125 9.92 -1.01 -3.91
N GLU A 126 10.79 -2.02 -4.01
CA GLU A 126 10.44 -3.30 -4.64
C GLU A 126 9.31 -4.02 -3.90
N HIS A 127 9.37 -4.04 -2.56
CA HIS A 127 8.33 -4.70 -1.75
C HIS A 127 6.97 -3.99 -1.91
N THR A 128 6.97 -2.66 -1.81
CA THR A 128 5.73 -1.87 -1.98
C THR A 128 5.16 -2.03 -3.38
N GLN A 129 6.02 -2.10 -4.41
CA GLN A 129 5.58 -2.34 -5.78
C GLN A 129 4.95 -3.73 -5.95
N ILE A 130 5.59 -4.77 -5.40
CA ILE A 130 5.07 -6.15 -5.44
C ILE A 130 3.72 -6.23 -4.70
N GLU A 131 3.60 -5.56 -3.56
CA GLU A 131 2.35 -5.53 -2.80
C GLU A 131 1.24 -4.82 -3.58
N GLN A 132 1.55 -3.69 -4.23
CA GLN A 132 0.62 -2.98 -5.09
C GLN A 132 0.21 -3.83 -6.29
N ASP A 133 1.16 -4.42 -6.99
CA ASP A 133 0.89 -5.29 -8.14
C ASP A 133 0.03 -6.51 -7.73
N TYR A 134 0.26 -7.05 -6.53
CA TYR A 134 -0.55 -8.12 -5.97
C TYR A 134 -1.99 -7.66 -5.71
N GLN A 135 -2.19 -6.50 -5.10
CA GLN A 135 -3.53 -5.94 -4.86
C GLN A 135 -4.25 -5.65 -6.18
N ASP A 136 -3.55 -5.03 -7.12
CA ASP A 136 -4.09 -4.68 -8.43
C ASP A 136 -4.49 -5.90 -9.28
N SER A 137 -3.80 -7.03 -9.08
CA SER A 137 -4.10 -8.30 -9.74
C SER A 137 -5.20 -9.13 -9.07
N GLN A 138 -5.71 -8.70 -7.91
CA GLN A 138 -6.82 -9.41 -7.26
C GLN A 138 -8.05 -9.43 -8.16
N ILE A 139 -8.77 -10.54 -8.12
CA ILE A 139 -9.96 -10.74 -8.94
C ILE A 139 -11.16 -10.03 -8.33
N CYS A 140 -11.86 -9.25 -9.14
CA CYS A 140 -13.23 -8.79 -8.90
C CYS A 140 -14.21 -9.66 -9.66
N VAL A 141 -15.35 -9.93 -9.06
CA VAL A 141 -16.45 -10.65 -9.69
C VAL A 141 -17.66 -9.72 -9.80
N GLY A 142 -18.09 -9.47 -11.02
CA GLY A 142 -19.30 -8.72 -11.33
C GLY A 142 -20.44 -9.65 -11.75
N VAL A 143 -21.65 -9.35 -11.34
CA VAL A 143 -22.87 -9.96 -11.87
C VAL A 143 -23.68 -8.88 -12.54
N ILE A 144 -24.08 -9.13 -13.79
CA ILE A 144 -24.82 -8.21 -14.64
C ILE A 144 -26.14 -8.88 -14.98
N MET A 145 -27.24 -8.20 -14.73
CA MET A 145 -28.59 -8.71 -15.03
C MET A 145 -29.32 -7.72 -15.93
N VAL A 146 -30.07 -8.25 -16.90
CA VAL A 146 -31.01 -7.48 -17.72
C VAL A 146 -32.35 -7.47 -16.99
N ASP A 147 -32.72 -6.34 -16.36
CA ASP A 147 -33.83 -6.27 -15.41
C ASP A 147 -35.17 -6.54 -16.02
N ASN A 148 -35.43 -6.04 -17.23
CA ASN A 148 -36.72 -6.15 -17.91
C ASN A 148 -36.69 -7.09 -19.10
N PHE A 149 -35.85 -8.13 -19.07
CA PHE A 149 -35.63 -9.05 -20.18
C PHE A 149 -36.92 -9.73 -20.65
N GLU A 150 -37.76 -10.24 -19.74
CA GLU A 150 -39.02 -10.93 -20.08
C GLU A 150 -40.05 -9.95 -20.67
N GLU A 151 -40.16 -8.73 -20.16
CA GLU A 151 -41.06 -7.69 -20.69
C GLU A 151 -40.66 -7.31 -22.12
N VAL A 152 -39.38 -7.09 -22.34
CA VAL A 152 -38.83 -6.75 -23.65
C VAL A 152 -39.07 -7.90 -24.63
N ASN A 153 -38.81 -9.13 -24.18
CA ASN A 153 -38.99 -10.34 -25.03
C ASN A 153 -40.45 -10.62 -25.42
N GLN A 154 -41.42 -10.17 -24.60
CA GLN A 154 -42.85 -10.32 -24.92
C GLN A 154 -43.38 -9.25 -25.90
N ARG A 155 -42.77 -8.06 -25.92
CA ARG A 155 -43.23 -6.94 -26.73
C ARG A 155 -42.62 -6.84 -28.11
N ILE A 156 -41.52 -7.56 -28.35
CA ILE A 156 -40.80 -7.54 -29.62
C ILE A 156 -41.28 -8.66 -30.53
N GLU A 157 -41.32 -8.39 -31.83
CA GLU A 157 -41.62 -9.39 -32.84
C GLU A 157 -40.60 -10.53 -32.83
N ASP A 158 -41.04 -11.76 -33.09
CA ASP A 158 -40.20 -12.95 -32.97
C ASP A 158 -38.96 -12.91 -33.86
N GLU A 159 -39.03 -12.21 -35.00
CA GLU A 159 -37.91 -12.03 -35.93
C GLU A 159 -36.80 -11.12 -35.36
N ASP A 160 -37.15 -10.15 -34.51
CA ASP A 160 -36.22 -9.17 -33.95
C ASP A 160 -35.58 -9.65 -32.64
N LYS A 161 -36.16 -10.60 -31.94
CA LYS A 161 -35.64 -11.12 -30.65
C LYS A 161 -34.18 -11.59 -30.72
N PRO A 162 -33.76 -12.41 -31.73
CA PRO A 162 -32.38 -12.85 -31.84
C PRO A 162 -31.40 -11.70 -32.09
N VAL A 163 -31.83 -10.71 -32.88
CA VAL A 163 -30.99 -9.53 -33.20
C VAL A 163 -30.76 -8.69 -31.97
N LEU A 164 -31.81 -8.42 -31.19
CA LEU A 164 -31.69 -7.67 -29.96
C LEU A 164 -30.78 -8.37 -28.95
N LYS A 165 -31.02 -9.66 -28.72
CA LYS A 165 -30.21 -10.46 -27.82
C LYS A 165 -28.74 -10.41 -28.21
N ALA A 166 -28.43 -10.55 -29.50
CA ALA A 166 -27.06 -10.46 -30.00
C ALA A 166 -26.44 -9.08 -29.77
N LYS A 167 -27.23 -7.98 -29.90
CA LYS A 167 -26.77 -6.62 -29.62
C LYS A 167 -26.45 -6.45 -28.14
N ILE A 168 -27.30 -6.88 -27.22
CA ILE A 168 -27.07 -6.80 -25.78
C ILE A 168 -25.81 -7.58 -25.41
N GLU A 169 -25.75 -8.85 -25.82
CA GLU A 169 -24.60 -9.71 -25.56
C GLU A 169 -23.31 -9.07 -26.08
N LYS A 170 -23.30 -8.59 -27.32
CA LYS A 170 -22.16 -7.94 -27.93
C LYS A 170 -21.73 -6.71 -27.14
N SER A 171 -22.66 -5.84 -26.73
CA SER A 171 -22.34 -4.66 -25.95
C SER A 171 -21.70 -5.00 -24.62
N ILE A 172 -22.19 -6.05 -23.93
CA ILE A 172 -21.62 -6.51 -22.67
C ILE A 172 -20.21 -7.09 -22.87
N TYR A 173 -20.03 -7.91 -23.92
CA TYR A 173 -18.70 -8.47 -24.22
C TYR A 173 -17.69 -7.39 -24.65
N ASP A 174 -18.11 -6.44 -25.51
CA ASP A 174 -17.24 -5.34 -25.95
C ASP A 174 -16.85 -4.42 -24.78
N TRP A 175 -17.78 -4.17 -23.86
CA TRP A 175 -17.52 -3.41 -22.64
C TRP A 175 -16.52 -4.14 -21.73
N ALA A 176 -16.72 -5.41 -21.46
CA ALA A 176 -15.79 -6.18 -20.63
C ALA A 176 -14.40 -6.28 -21.26
N ALA A 177 -14.32 -6.44 -22.58
CA ALA A 177 -13.06 -6.46 -23.31
C ALA A 177 -12.27 -5.15 -23.19
N SER A 178 -12.94 -4.01 -22.97
CA SER A 178 -12.28 -2.70 -22.83
C SER A 178 -11.38 -2.58 -21.58
N PHE A 179 -11.59 -3.43 -20.59
CA PHE A 179 -10.79 -3.53 -19.37
C PHE A 179 -10.27 -4.96 -19.10
N GLU A 180 -10.04 -5.72 -20.18
CA GLU A 180 -9.49 -7.08 -20.14
C GLU A 180 -10.32 -8.07 -19.31
N GLY A 181 -11.62 -7.77 -19.09
CA GLY A 181 -12.53 -8.61 -18.34
C GLY A 181 -13.01 -9.82 -19.15
N LEU A 182 -13.26 -10.92 -18.46
CA LEU A 182 -13.89 -12.12 -19.00
C LEU A 182 -15.36 -12.13 -18.62
N VAL A 183 -16.25 -12.34 -19.61
CA VAL A 183 -17.69 -12.46 -19.38
C VAL A 183 -18.17 -13.83 -19.78
N VAL A 184 -18.99 -14.42 -18.93
CA VAL A 184 -19.69 -15.68 -19.20
C VAL A 184 -21.19 -15.45 -18.98
N LYS A 185 -22.00 -15.85 -19.94
CA LYS A 185 -23.44 -15.88 -19.77
C LYS A 185 -23.80 -17.04 -18.85
N SER A 186 -24.35 -16.72 -17.68
CA SER A 186 -24.73 -17.70 -16.64
C SER A 186 -26.18 -18.19 -16.84
N GLU A 187 -27.12 -17.27 -17.12
CA GLU A 187 -28.53 -17.54 -17.31
C GLU A 187 -29.07 -16.82 -18.55
N ARG A 188 -30.38 -16.80 -18.75
CA ARG A 188 -31.00 -16.17 -19.93
C ARG A 188 -30.76 -14.67 -20.02
N ASP A 189 -30.72 -14.01 -18.86
CA ASP A 189 -30.67 -12.59 -18.65
C ASP A 189 -29.46 -12.16 -17.76
N THR A 190 -28.65 -13.11 -17.29
CA THR A 190 -27.61 -12.90 -16.32
C THR A 190 -26.25 -13.27 -16.89
N PHE A 191 -25.26 -12.40 -16.63
CA PHE A 191 -23.86 -12.57 -17.02
C PHE A 191 -22.96 -12.43 -15.79
N VAL A 192 -21.89 -13.20 -15.76
CA VAL A 192 -20.83 -13.09 -14.76
C VAL A 192 -19.59 -12.52 -15.43
N CYS A 193 -19.08 -11.43 -14.89
CA CYS A 193 -17.86 -10.76 -15.34
C CYS A 193 -16.75 -10.97 -14.31
N ILE A 194 -15.54 -11.29 -14.78
CA ILE A 194 -14.35 -11.47 -13.96
C ILE A 194 -13.28 -10.55 -14.50
N PHE A 195 -12.68 -9.73 -13.64
CA PHE A 195 -11.66 -8.75 -14.03
C PHE A 195 -10.72 -8.43 -12.86
N GLU A 196 -9.59 -7.80 -13.13
CA GLU A 196 -8.61 -7.42 -12.12
C GLU A 196 -9.01 -6.12 -11.40
N GLN A 197 -8.69 -6.04 -10.12
CA GLN A 197 -9.05 -4.93 -9.24
C GLN A 197 -8.53 -3.57 -9.74
N ARG A 198 -7.43 -3.54 -10.47
CA ARG A 198 -6.87 -2.30 -11.06
C ARG A 198 -7.87 -1.52 -11.89
N TYR A 199 -8.86 -2.19 -12.48
CA TYR A 199 -9.87 -1.55 -13.33
C TYR A 199 -11.10 -1.06 -12.53
N LEU A 200 -11.27 -1.52 -11.28
CA LEU A 200 -12.49 -1.25 -10.52
C LEU A 200 -12.72 0.25 -10.29
N ALA A 201 -11.70 0.99 -9.87
CA ALA A 201 -11.79 2.42 -9.61
C ALA A 201 -12.22 3.21 -10.87
N GLU A 202 -11.66 2.89 -12.04
CA GLU A 202 -12.04 3.52 -13.32
C GLU A 202 -13.48 3.20 -13.70
N LEU A 203 -13.92 1.95 -13.49
CA LEU A 203 -15.30 1.54 -13.76
C LEU A 203 -16.30 2.24 -12.86
N GLU A 204 -15.99 2.43 -11.58
CA GLU A 204 -16.82 3.16 -10.61
C GLU A 204 -16.88 4.65 -10.94
N GLU A 205 -15.75 5.29 -11.23
CA GLU A 205 -15.69 6.70 -11.66
C GLU A 205 -16.49 6.91 -12.95
N GLY A 206 -16.38 5.98 -13.89
CA GLY A 206 -17.14 5.95 -15.13
C GLY A 206 -18.60 5.54 -14.95
N LYS A 207 -19.05 5.24 -13.71
CA LYS A 207 -20.42 4.80 -13.38
C LYS A 207 -20.91 3.64 -14.26
N PHE A 208 -20.01 2.72 -14.54
CA PHE A 208 -20.31 1.56 -15.38
C PHE A 208 -21.03 1.95 -16.68
N ARG A 209 -20.34 2.62 -17.59
CA ARG A 209 -20.88 3.20 -18.85
C ARG A 209 -21.77 2.25 -19.67
N ILE A 210 -21.62 0.95 -19.50
CA ILE A 210 -22.48 -0.05 -20.14
C ILE A 210 -23.96 0.15 -19.82
N LEU A 211 -24.29 0.66 -18.62
CA LEU A 211 -25.67 0.96 -18.22
C LEU A 211 -26.32 1.97 -19.18
N ASP A 212 -25.58 3.01 -19.55
CA ASP A 212 -26.09 4.01 -20.50
C ASP A 212 -26.09 3.48 -21.93
N THR A 213 -25.03 2.75 -22.32
CA THR A 213 -24.92 2.15 -23.64
C THR A 213 -26.10 1.22 -23.96
N ILE A 214 -26.54 0.43 -22.97
CA ILE A 214 -27.69 -0.47 -23.16
C ILE A 214 -29.02 0.31 -23.20
N LYS A 215 -29.17 1.36 -22.39
CA LYS A 215 -30.36 2.24 -22.45
C LYS A 215 -30.53 2.94 -23.80
N GLU A 216 -29.42 3.23 -24.49
CA GLU A 216 -29.40 3.88 -25.80
C GLU A 216 -29.70 2.89 -26.96
N LEU A 217 -29.77 1.56 -26.71
CA LEU A 217 -30.20 0.60 -27.71
C LEU A 217 -31.67 0.86 -28.06
N GLU A 218 -31.86 1.63 -29.12
CA GLU A 218 -33.20 1.91 -29.65
C GLU A 218 -33.85 0.64 -30.18
N LEU A 219 -35.06 0.36 -29.67
CA LEU A 219 -35.96 -0.63 -30.15
C LEU A 219 -37.14 0.06 -30.90
N SER A 220 -37.71 -0.63 -31.88
CA SER A 220 -38.79 -0.13 -32.71
C SER A 220 -40.02 0.39 -31.92
N ASP A 221 -40.19 -0.02 -30.63
CA ASP A 221 -41.36 0.29 -29.80
C ASP A 221 -41.02 1.20 -28.59
N LYS A 222 -39.89 1.92 -28.58
CA LYS A 222 -39.45 2.81 -27.47
C LYS A 222 -39.32 2.09 -26.12
N ILE A 223 -39.12 0.81 -26.09
CA ILE A 223 -38.87 0.07 -24.86
C ILE A 223 -37.38 0.26 -24.52
N GLN A 224 -37.11 0.84 -23.36
CA GLN A 224 -35.73 0.94 -22.84
C GLN A 224 -35.34 -0.35 -22.13
N ILE A 225 -34.13 -0.82 -22.43
CA ILE A 225 -33.55 -1.95 -21.72
C ILE A 225 -32.77 -1.40 -20.56
N THR A 226 -32.88 -2.01 -19.37
CA THR A 226 -32.14 -1.65 -18.19
C THR A 226 -31.26 -2.81 -17.72
N LEU A 227 -30.10 -2.47 -17.17
CA LEU A 227 -29.19 -3.40 -16.53
C LEU A 227 -29.01 -3.02 -15.07
N SER A 228 -28.89 -4.04 -14.24
CA SER A 228 -28.32 -3.93 -12.88
C SER A 228 -26.97 -4.60 -12.85
N ILE A 229 -26.01 -3.97 -12.15
CA ILE A 229 -24.65 -4.48 -11.98
C ILE A 229 -24.28 -4.43 -10.52
N ALA A 230 -23.80 -5.56 -10.00
CA ALA A 230 -23.17 -5.61 -8.69
C ALA A 230 -21.77 -6.21 -8.82
N VAL A 231 -20.78 -5.62 -8.12
CA VAL A 231 -19.40 -6.07 -8.12
C VAL A 231 -18.96 -6.36 -6.70
N SER A 232 -18.19 -7.43 -6.53
CA SER A 232 -17.53 -7.74 -5.26
C SER A 232 -16.05 -8.05 -5.48
N ASN A 233 -15.20 -7.43 -4.66
CA ASN A 233 -13.79 -7.75 -4.49
C ASN A 233 -13.51 -8.40 -3.13
N GLU A 234 -14.51 -8.52 -2.24
CA GLU A 234 -14.41 -9.07 -0.91
C GLU A 234 -14.76 -10.55 -0.87
N GLY A 235 -13.94 -11.36 -0.19
CA GLY A 235 -14.10 -12.80 0.00
C GLY A 235 -12.80 -13.56 -0.20
N GLU A 236 -12.65 -14.69 0.48
CA GLU A 236 -11.46 -15.55 0.41
C GLU A 236 -11.40 -16.35 -0.92
N SER A 237 -12.53 -16.52 -1.58
CA SER A 237 -12.62 -17.25 -2.85
C SER A 237 -13.45 -16.51 -3.89
N ASN A 238 -13.20 -16.80 -5.17
CA ASN A 238 -14.01 -16.26 -6.27
C ASN A 238 -15.49 -16.65 -6.15
N TYR A 239 -15.79 -17.79 -5.52
CA TYR A 239 -17.17 -18.21 -5.27
C TYR A 239 -17.85 -17.32 -4.23
N GLU A 240 -17.15 -16.94 -3.16
CA GLU A 240 -17.68 -15.99 -2.17
C GLU A 240 -17.90 -14.61 -2.77
N LYS A 241 -16.95 -14.12 -3.57
CA LYS A 241 -17.10 -12.87 -4.33
C LYS A 241 -18.33 -12.90 -5.24
N TYR A 242 -18.52 -14.02 -5.96
CA TYR A 242 -19.72 -14.22 -6.78
C TYR A 242 -21.01 -14.16 -5.94
N LYS A 243 -21.05 -14.84 -4.80
CA LYS A 243 -22.20 -14.83 -3.91
C LYS A 243 -22.50 -13.43 -3.34
N SER A 244 -21.44 -12.70 -2.97
CA SER A 244 -21.57 -11.32 -2.51
C SER A 244 -22.13 -10.40 -3.61
N ALA A 245 -21.60 -10.49 -4.82
CA ALA A 245 -22.11 -9.73 -5.96
C ALA A 245 -23.57 -10.09 -6.29
N GLN A 246 -23.92 -11.39 -6.25
CA GLN A 246 -25.29 -11.85 -6.46
C GLN A 246 -26.26 -11.26 -5.41
N ALA A 247 -25.87 -11.29 -4.13
CA ALA A 247 -26.67 -10.68 -3.06
C ALA A 247 -26.80 -9.15 -3.21
N GLY A 248 -25.80 -8.49 -3.78
CA GLY A 248 -25.86 -7.06 -4.10
C GLY A 248 -26.91 -6.72 -5.16
N LEU A 249 -27.13 -7.58 -6.15
CA LEU A 249 -28.19 -7.40 -7.14
C LEU A 249 -29.60 -7.52 -6.56
N ASP A 250 -29.80 -8.38 -5.55
CA ASP A 250 -31.10 -8.56 -4.91
C ASP A 250 -31.55 -7.31 -4.11
N ILE A 251 -30.66 -6.36 -3.88
CA ILE A 251 -30.88 -5.13 -3.10
C ILE A 251 -31.05 -3.91 -4.04
N ALA A 252 -30.54 -3.99 -5.26
CA ALA A 252 -30.51 -2.89 -6.23
C ALA A 252 -31.87 -2.76 -6.96
#